data_97964ea58a1b825d9208e655a23a6081
#
_entry.id   97964ea58a1b825d9208e655a23a6081
#
_cell.length_a   1.000
_cell.length_b   1.000
_cell.length_c   1.000
_cell.angle_alpha   90.00
_cell.angle_beta   90.00
_cell.angle_gamma   90.00
#
_symmetry.space_group_name_H-M   'P 1'
#
loop_
_entity.id
_entity.type
_entity.pdbx_description
1 polymer ?
#
loop_
_entity_poly.entity_id
_entity_poly.type
_entity_poly.pdbx_seq_one_letter_code
_entity_poly.pdbx_strand_id
1 'polypeptide(L)'
;MIPFQIKATTFLFSVNSESIFYFLLYFFIPLIVLFVVLIIISLLYSRYSGDKNDDIKENIENETNSFLTELIFSDYTGKEMKKKINEFKSKHKLNNNLRKYILNKIIHIKENLNETNEHTILLIYKYFGFDEISNKLIRNRKWSSKSLAFHHYQNIGYKIKTGHLKQFLDSKNTALRSNAIIALISLSDKKFDVLDNYKYNISKSDEVKILDIIYRKKSNIPKNISNWLNSKNDSIVIIAIKLIVRFRQKHDLSLEQISTLLKSENSAVRKEVLLAIRELVMFEANDILMAHFKVETNLRNKISVIKTLNVIGTTENISFLSRLLKEEENLELDLKLEIVNFINKTDVSFFNNFKFSTEEKNTELQKMIAHSNCPYLN
;
A
#
# COMPACT_ATOMS: atom_id res chain seq x y z
N MET A 1 -7.34 4.38 83.49
CA MET A 1 -6.75 4.25 82.15
C MET A 1 -6.44 2.77 81.87
N ILE A 2 -7.31 2.09 81.21
CA ILE A 2 -7.18 0.62 80.91
C ILE A 2 -6.90 0.55 79.39
N PRO A 3 -5.79 -0.07 78.97
CA PRO A 3 -5.55 -0.27 77.54
C PRO A 3 -6.33 -1.49 77.02
N PHE A 4 -7.20 -1.23 76.09
CA PHE A 4 -7.92 -2.26 75.33
C PHE A 4 -6.94 -2.98 74.39
N GLN A 5 -6.53 -4.18 74.75
CA GLN A 5 -5.82 -5.09 73.82
C GLN A 5 -6.84 -5.76 72.92
N ILE A 6 -6.84 -5.37 71.62
CA ILE A 6 -7.55 -6.08 70.57
C ILE A 6 -6.73 -7.31 70.24
N LYS A 7 -7.14 -8.49 70.72
CA LYS A 7 -6.68 -9.79 70.24
C LYS A 7 -7.20 -10.00 68.83
N ALA A 8 -6.36 -9.75 67.83
CA ALA A 8 -6.59 -10.25 66.50
C ALA A 8 -6.47 -11.78 66.53
N THR A 9 -7.59 -12.48 66.59
CA THR A 9 -7.66 -13.91 66.38
C THR A 9 -7.42 -14.14 64.88
N THR A 10 -6.18 -14.44 64.53
CA THR A 10 -5.83 -15.05 63.25
C THR A 10 -6.43 -16.47 63.24
N PHE A 11 -7.54 -16.59 62.54
CA PHE A 11 -8.11 -17.88 62.18
C PHE A 11 -7.18 -18.46 61.10
N LEU A 12 -6.05 -18.99 61.51
CA LEU A 12 -5.23 -19.86 60.68
C LEU A 12 -5.99 -21.17 60.54
N PHE A 13 -6.64 -21.35 59.40
CA PHE A 13 -7.02 -22.65 58.92
C PHE A 13 -5.71 -23.44 58.81
N SER A 14 -5.41 -24.28 59.82
CA SER A 14 -4.45 -25.34 59.68
C SER A 14 -5.07 -26.41 58.78
N VAL A 15 -5.04 -26.15 57.50
CA VAL A 15 -5.44 -27.13 56.50
C VAL A 15 -4.37 -28.20 56.55
N ASN A 16 -4.71 -29.38 57.14
CA ASN A 16 -3.81 -30.52 57.29
C ASN A 16 -3.36 -30.92 55.87
N SER A 17 -2.08 -31.02 55.64
CA SER A 17 -1.51 -31.34 54.30
C SER A 17 -2.13 -32.60 53.68
N GLU A 18 -2.51 -33.55 54.53
CA GLU A 18 -3.20 -34.78 54.12
C GLU A 18 -4.62 -34.48 53.58
N SER A 19 -5.37 -33.59 54.21
CA SER A 19 -6.72 -33.23 53.77
C SER A 19 -6.68 -32.51 52.40
N ILE A 20 -5.67 -31.66 52.15
CA ILE A 20 -5.47 -31.04 50.86
C ILE A 20 -5.12 -32.10 49.81
N PHE A 21 -4.25 -33.05 50.16
CA PHE A 21 -3.84 -34.12 49.25
C PHE A 21 -5.04 -35.00 48.84
N TYR A 22 -5.90 -35.43 49.78
CA TYR A 22 -7.10 -36.21 49.49
C TYR A 22 -8.13 -35.42 48.68
N PHE A 23 -8.31 -34.10 48.92
CA PHE A 23 -9.18 -33.24 48.12
C PHE A 23 -8.67 -33.12 46.71
N LEU A 24 -7.36 -32.90 46.49
CA LEU A 24 -6.76 -32.85 45.15
C LEU A 24 -6.92 -34.20 44.42
N LEU A 25 -6.65 -35.30 45.08
CA LEU A 25 -6.67 -36.64 44.47
C LEU A 25 -8.08 -37.09 44.10
N TYR A 26 -9.04 -36.95 45.01
CA TYR A 26 -10.38 -37.54 44.83
C TYR A 26 -11.40 -36.57 44.24
N PHE A 27 -11.16 -35.27 44.27
CA PHE A 27 -12.08 -34.28 43.77
C PHE A 27 -11.51 -33.47 42.61
N PHE A 28 -10.36 -32.89 42.79
CA PHE A 28 -9.81 -31.95 41.79
C PHE A 28 -9.28 -32.66 40.54
N ILE A 29 -8.57 -33.77 40.70
CA ILE A 29 -8.06 -34.55 39.56
C ILE A 29 -9.22 -35.12 38.72
N PRO A 30 -10.23 -35.80 39.30
CA PRO A 30 -11.39 -36.26 38.53
C PRO A 30 -12.15 -35.13 37.84
N LEU A 31 -12.25 -33.97 38.48
CA LEU A 31 -12.87 -32.77 37.88
C LEU A 31 -12.10 -32.29 36.66
N ILE A 32 -10.77 -32.22 36.73
CA ILE A 32 -9.92 -31.86 35.58
C ILE A 32 -10.06 -32.89 34.45
N VAL A 33 -10.04 -34.18 34.79
CA VAL A 33 -10.21 -35.25 33.80
C VAL A 33 -11.58 -35.15 33.12
N LEU A 34 -12.64 -34.92 33.89
CA LEU A 34 -13.97 -34.67 33.32
C LEU A 34 -13.98 -33.47 32.37
N PHE A 35 -13.34 -32.36 32.76
CA PHE A 35 -13.25 -31.17 31.95
C PHE A 35 -12.47 -31.41 30.64
N VAL A 36 -11.36 -32.15 30.71
CA VAL A 36 -10.59 -32.55 29.51
C VAL A 36 -11.43 -33.44 28.60
N VAL A 37 -12.17 -34.41 29.14
CA VAL A 37 -13.06 -35.25 28.34
C VAL A 37 -14.17 -34.46 27.67
N LEU A 38 -14.77 -33.48 28.36
CA LEU A 38 -15.76 -32.59 27.76
C LEU A 38 -15.17 -31.72 26.61
N ILE A 39 -13.94 -31.25 26.78
CA ILE A 39 -13.23 -30.52 25.70
C ILE A 39 -13.00 -31.44 24.49
N ILE A 40 -12.53 -32.67 24.71
CA ILE A 40 -12.29 -33.64 23.64
C ILE A 40 -13.61 -33.96 22.92
N ILE A 41 -14.70 -34.22 23.63
CA ILE A 41 -16.03 -34.46 23.04
C ILE A 41 -16.47 -33.25 22.23
N SER A 42 -16.30 -32.03 22.75
CA SER A 42 -16.65 -30.77 22.05
C SER A 42 -15.84 -30.59 20.76
N LEU A 43 -14.53 -30.91 20.81
CA LEU A 43 -13.66 -30.85 19.64
C LEU A 43 -14.04 -31.89 18.58
N LEU A 44 -14.31 -33.13 18.99
CA LEU A 44 -14.75 -34.19 18.08
C LEU A 44 -16.10 -33.86 17.42
N TYR A 45 -17.05 -33.34 18.21
CA TYR A 45 -18.35 -32.89 17.68
C TYR A 45 -18.20 -31.72 16.73
N SER A 46 -17.35 -30.74 17.08
CA SER A 46 -17.06 -29.58 16.19
C SER A 46 -16.43 -30.04 14.87
N ARG A 47 -15.50 -30.99 14.92
CA ARG A 47 -14.86 -31.56 13.75
C ARG A 47 -15.85 -32.33 12.87
N TYR A 48 -16.59 -33.22 13.43
CA TYR A 48 -17.62 -34.02 12.71
C TYR A 48 -18.69 -33.15 12.07
N SER A 49 -19.17 -32.12 12.79
CA SER A 49 -20.14 -31.15 12.25
C SER A 49 -19.50 -30.25 11.21
N GLY A 50 -18.19 -29.93 11.34
CA GLY A 50 -17.42 -29.15 10.37
C GLY A 50 -17.30 -29.89 9.03
N ASP A 51 -16.80 -31.10 9.06
CA ASP A 51 -16.53 -31.90 7.85
C ASP A 51 -17.82 -32.06 6.99
N LYS A 52 -18.96 -32.38 7.61
CA LYS A 52 -20.24 -32.50 6.91
C LYS A 52 -20.75 -31.16 6.31
N ASN A 53 -20.53 -30.06 7.04
CA ASN A 53 -20.91 -28.74 6.56
C ASN A 53 -19.97 -28.26 5.45
N ASP A 54 -18.72 -28.66 5.48
CA ASP A 54 -17.72 -28.29 4.50
C ASP A 54 -17.97 -28.98 3.16
N ASP A 55 -18.36 -30.26 3.14
CA ASP A 55 -18.79 -30.97 1.91
C ASP A 55 -20.00 -30.32 1.24
N ILE A 56 -21.02 -29.97 2.03
CA ILE A 56 -22.21 -29.30 1.52
C ILE A 56 -21.85 -27.91 0.97
N LYS A 57 -20.99 -27.20 1.68
CA LYS A 57 -20.50 -25.87 1.29
C LYS A 57 -19.68 -25.96 0.01
N GLU A 58 -18.75 -26.91 -0.10
CA GLU A 58 -17.94 -27.12 -1.28
C GLU A 58 -18.79 -27.43 -2.52
N ASN A 59 -19.79 -28.29 -2.40
CA ASN A 59 -20.72 -28.59 -3.48
C ASN A 59 -21.49 -27.33 -3.96
N ILE A 60 -22.00 -26.50 -3.02
CA ILE A 60 -22.68 -25.25 -3.35
C ILE A 60 -21.70 -24.24 -3.98
N GLU A 61 -20.46 -24.19 -3.51
CA GLU A 61 -19.41 -23.32 -4.06
C GLU A 61 -19.06 -23.75 -5.48
N ASN A 62 -18.91 -25.04 -5.75
CA ASN A 62 -18.61 -25.59 -7.07
C ASN A 62 -19.77 -25.33 -8.05
N GLU A 63 -21.04 -25.56 -7.64
CA GLU A 63 -22.20 -25.24 -8.44
C GLU A 63 -22.28 -23.72 -8.74
N THR A 64 -22.02 -22.90 -7.73
CA THR A 64 -21.97 -21.42 -7.87
C THR A 64 -20.89 -20.98 -8.85
N ASN A 65 -19.71 -21.58 -8.79
CA ASN A 65 -18.60 -21.26 -9.71
C ASN A 65 -18.97 -21.60 -11.16
N SER A 66 -19.53 -22.79 -11.39
CA SER A 66 -19.98 -23.22 -12.73
C SER A 66 -21.07 -22.30 -13.25
N PHE A 67 -22.04 -21.95 -12.42
CA PHE A 67 -23.14 -21.05 -12.76
C PHE A 67 -22.66 -19.63 -13.10
N LEU A 68 -21.75 -19.06 -12.31
CA LEU A 68 -21.20 -17.72 -12.59
C LEU A 68 -20.36 -17.73 -13.86
N THR A 69 -19.60 -18.78 -14.11
CA THR A 69 -18.82 -18.95 -15.34
C THR A 69 -19.75 -19.03 -16.56
N GLU A 70 -20.81 -19.83 -16.48
CA GLU A 70 -21.83 -19.90 -17.53
C GLU A 70 -22.42 -18.50 -17.82
N LEU A 71 -22.86 -17.77 -16.78
CA LEU A 71 -23.46 -16.44 -16.95
C LEU A 71 -22.52 -15.42 -17.62
N ILE A 72 -21.22 -15.52 -17.36
CA ILE A 72 -20.23 -14.54 -17.84
C ILE A 72 -19.83 -14.83 -19.29
N PHE A 73 -19.69 -16.10 -19.64
CA PHE A 73 -19.15 -16.52 -20.94
C PHE A 73 -20.23 -16.92 -21.97
N SER A 74 -21.51 -16.94 -21.59
CA SER A 74 -22.60 -17.19 -22.52
C SER A 74 -23.20 -15.89 -23.04
N ASP A 75 -23.64 -15.88 -24.28
CA ASP A 75 -24.28 -14.73 -24.94
C ASP A 75 -25.77 -14.56 -24.52
N TYR A 76 -26.02 -14.60 -23.21
CA TYR A 76 -27.38 -14.41 -22.71
C TYR A 76 -27.85 -12.96 -22.84
N THR A 77 -29.07 -12.77 -23.30
CA THR A 77 -29.72 -11.46 -23.17
C THR A 77 -29.97 -11.10 -21.71
N GLY A 78 -30.09 -9.81 -21.41
CA GLY A 78 -30.32 -9.37 -20.01
C GLY A 78 -31.59 -9.98 -19.38
N LYS A 79 -32.62 -10.33 -20.20
CA LYS A 79 -33.86 -10.99 -19.72
C LYS A 79 -33.59 -12.45 -19.33
N GLU A 80 -32.89 -13.19 -20.16
CA GLU A 80 -32.51 -14.59 -19.91
C GLU A 80 -31.61 -14.73 -18.69
N MET A 81 -30.60 -13.88 -18.59
CA MET A 81 -29.71 -13.81 -17.42
C MET A 81 -30.51 -13.57 -16.13
N LYS A 82 -31.44 -12.61 -16.14
CA LYS A 82 -32.29 -12.34 -14.98
C LYS A 82 -33.15 -13.55 -14.60
N LYS A 83 -33.69 -14.26 -15.59
CA LYS A 83 -34.49 -15.48 -15.37
C LYS A 83 -33.63 -16.57 -14.71
N LYS A 84 -32.44 -16.89 -15.25
CA LYS A 84 -31.52 -17.88 -14.70
C LYS A 84 -31.06 -17.52 -13.27
N ILE A 85 -30.75 -16.26 -13.01
CA ILE A 85 -30.40 -15.81 -11.66
C ILE A 85 -31.57 -15.98 -10.68
N ASN A 86 -32.80 -15.72 -11.10
CA ASN A 86 -33.97 -15.94 -10.24
C ASN A 86 -34.20 -17.44 -9.97
N GLU A 87 -34.02 -18.31 -10.97
CA GLU A 87 -34.08 -19.76 -10.81
C GLU A 87 -33.01 -20.25 -9.82
N PHE A 88 -31.77 -19.78 -9.95
CA PHE A 88 -30.69 -20.08 -9.00
C PHE A 88 -31.04 -19.61 -7.57
N LYS A 89 -31.58 -18.40 -7.42
CA LYS A 89 -32.02 -17.87 -6.12
C LYS A 89 -33.15 -18.68 -5.49
N SER A 90 -34.05 -19.24 -6.28
CA SER A 90 -35.14 -20.09 -5.79
C SER A 90 -34.66 -21.48 -5.38
N LYS A 91 -33.66 -22.02 -6.09
CA LYS A 91 -33.05 -23.32 -5.79
C LYS A 91 -32.18 -23.27 -4.51
N HIS A 92 -31.42 -22.19 -4.35
CA HIS A 92 -30.49 -22.02 -3.24
C HIS A 92 -30.97 -20.92 -2.29
N LYS A 93 -31.16 -21.27 -1.01
CA LYS A 93 -31.45 -20.26 0.01
C LYS A 93 -30.25 -19.33 0.17
N LEU A 94 -30.31 -18.12 -0.40
CA LEU A 94 -29.24 -17.13 -0.34
C LEU A 94 -29.07 -16.59 1.09
N ASN A 95 -28.36 -17.34 1.93
CA ASN A 95 -27.92 -16.85 3.23
C ASN A 95 -26.79 -15.81 3.08
N ASN A 96 -26.43 -15.16 4.18
CA ASN A 96 -25.40 -14.10 4.15
C ASN A 96 -24.02 -14.62 3.71
N ASN A 97 -23.67 -15.86 4.02
CA ASN A 97 -22.39 -16.47 3.67
C ASN A 97 -22.31 -16.72 2.16
N LEU A 98 -23.37 -17.32 1.56
CA LEU A 98 -23.43 -17.56 0.13
C LEU A 98 -23.44 -16.25 -0.67
N ARG A 99 -24.20 -15.23 -0.20
CA ARG A 99 -24.18 -13.89 -0.83
C ARG A 99 -22.79 -13.28 -0.84
N LYS A 100 -22.07 -13.36 0.30
CA LYS A 100 -20.70 -12.87 0.41
C LYS A 100 -19.75 -13.65 -0.51
N TYR A 101 -19.90 -14.97 -0.58
CA TYR A 101 -19.12 -15.83 -1.47
C TYR A 101 -19.34 -15.43 -2.94
N ILE A 102 -20.60 -15.36 -3.40
CA ILE A 102 -20.96 -14.97 -4.78
C ILE A 102 -20.36 -13.59 -5.11
N LEU A 103 -20.52 -12.61 -4.23
CA LEU A 103 -20.00 -11.25 -4.46
C LEU A 103 -18.47 -11.23 -4.56
N ASN A 104 -17.77 -11.90 -3.65
CA ASN A 104 -16.32 -12.00 -3.70
C ASN A 104 -15.86 -12.71 -4.97
N LYS A 105 -16.58 -13.76 -5.40
CA LYS A 105 -16.25 -14.49 -6.63
C LYS A 105 -16.44 -13.62 -7.87
N ILE A 106 -17.51 -12.84 -7.93
CA ILE A 106 -17.75 -11.87 -9.03
C ILE A 106 -16.62 -10.84 -9.08
N ILE A 107 -16.21 -10.30 -7.94
CA ILE A 107 -15.10 -9.35 -7.85
C ILE A 107 -13.80 -10.00 -8.36
N HIS A 108 -13.47 -11.19 -7.87
CA HIS A 108 -12.27 -11.93 -8.28
C HIS A 108 -12.27 -12.27 -9.80
N ILE A 109 -13.41 -12.67 -10.32
CA ILE A 109 -13.55 -12.94 -11.76
C ILE A 109 -13.31 -11.65 -12.55
N LYS A 110 -13.90 -10.52 -12.12
CA LYS A 110 -13.69 -9.23 -12.78
C LYS A 110 -12.22 -8.78 -12.78
N GLU A 111 -11.48 -9.00 -11.71
CA GLU A 111 -10.05 -8.65 -11.62
C GLU A 111 -9.19 -9.40 -12.65
N ASN A 112 -9.63 -10.59 -13.06
CA ASN A 112 -8.92 -11.46 -14.00
C ASN A 112 -9.47 -11.43 -15.44
N LEU A 113 -10.59 -10.76 -15.68
CA LEU A 113 -11.20 -10.65 -17.00
C LEU A 113 -10.82 -9.35 -17.71
N ASN A 114 -10.74 -9.41 -19.04
CA ASN A 114 -10.57 -8.26 -19.90
C ASN A 114 -11.83 -7.37 -19.93
N GLU A 115 -11.71 -6.14 -20.41
CA GLU A 115 -12.76 -5.10 -20.46
C GLU A 115 -14.06 -5.52 -21.18
N THR A 116 -14.02 -6.55 -22.02
CA THR A 116 -15.17 -7.01 -22.84
C THR A 116 -16.38 -7.48 -22.04
N ASN A 117 -16.20 -7.96 -20.82
CA ASN A 117 -17.27 -8.53 -20.00
C ASN A 117 -17.75 -7.63 -18.85
N GLU A 118 -17.32 -6.36 -18.81
CA GLU A 118 -17.68 -5.44 -17.71
C GLU A 118 -19.20 -5.23 -17.62
N HIS A 119 -19.89 -5.08 -18.74
CA HIS A 119 -21.33 -4.89 -18.77
C HIS A 119 -22.08 -6.11 -18.20
N THR A 120 -21.67 -7.30 -18.57
CA THR A 120 -22.24 -8.57 -18.07
C THR A 120 -22.09 -8.68 -16.55
N ILE A 121 -20.90 -8.37 -16.03
CA ILE A 121 -20.64 -8.38 -14.59
C ILE A 121 -21.50 -7.38 -13.83
N LEU A 122 -21.70 -6.18 -14.38
CA LEU A 122 -22.59 -5.17 -13.80
C LEU A 122 -24.05 -5.64 -13.77
N LEU A 123 -24.52 -6.34 -14.81
CA LEU A 123 -25.87 -6.94 -14.83
C LEU A 123 -26.02 -8.04 -13.78
N ILE A 124 -25.03 -8.94 -13.67
CA ILE A 124 -25.01 -10.00 -12.66
C ILE A 124 -25.09 -9.39 -11.26
N TYR A 125 -24.22 -8.41 -10.96
CA TYR A 125 -24.21 -7.70 -9.68
C TYR A 125 -25.58 -7.10 -9.33
N LYS A 126 -26.22 -6.45 -10.31
CA LYS A 126 -27.54 -5.85 -10.15
C LYS A 126 -28.64 -6.89 -9.98
N TYR A 127 -28.65 -7.94 -10.81
CA TYR A 127 -29.71 -8.97 -10.76
C TYR A 127 -29.62 -9.82 -9.50
N PHE A 128 -28.45 -10.01 -8.91
CA PHE A 128 -28.33 -10.59 -7.57
C PHE A 128 -28.83 -9.64 -6.46
N GLY A 129 -29.00 -8.35 -6.72
CA GLY A 129 -29.42 -7.34 -5.75
C GLY A 129 -28.27 -6.85 -4.85
N PHE A 130 -27.02 -7.00 -5.28
CA PHE A 130 -25.85 -6.55 -4.51
C PHE A 130 -25.72 -5.02 -4.51
N ASP A 131 -26.26 -4.34 -5.51
CA ASP A 131 -26.36 -2.88 -5.55
C ASP A 131 -27.23 -2.34 -4.39
N GLU A 132 -28.38 -2.98 -4.11
CA GLU A 132 -29.23 -2.62 -2.97
C GLU A 132 -28.51 -2.88 -1.63
N ILE A 133 -27.77 -3.99 -1.52
CA ILE A 133 -26.99 -4.33 -0.33
C ILE A 133 -25.91 -3.27 -0.11
N SER A 134 -25.16 -2.90 -1.15
CA SER A 134 -24.11 -1.87 -1.06
C SER A 134 -24.70 -0.49 -0.76
N ASN A 135 -25.86 -0.15 -1.31
CA ASN A 135 -26.59 1.06 -0.99
C ASN A 135 -27.08 1.10 0.48
N LYS A 136 -27.45 -0.04 1.06
CA LYS A 136 -27.76 -0.14 2.50
C LYS A 136 -26.51 0.01 3.36
N LEU A 137 -25.39 -0.59 2.95
CA LEU A 137 -24.12 -0.50 3.65
C LEU A 137 -23.59 0.94 3.71
N ILE A 138 -23.69 1.72 2.62
CA ILE A 138 -23.22 3.11 2.61
C ILE A 138 -24.02 4.04 3.53
N ARG A 139 -25.29 3.72 3.76
CA ARG A 139 -26.17 4.45 4.67
C ARG A 139 -26.02 4.03 6.13
N ASN A 140 -25.30 2.96 6.42
CA ASN A 140 -25.06 2.46 7.78
C ASN A 140 -24.27 3.48 8.60
N ARG A 141 -24.49 3.53 9.92
CA ARG A 141 -23.74 4.41 10.83
C ARG A 141 -22.28 4.00 10.99
N LYS A 142 -21.97 2.67 10.89
CA LYS A 142 -20.63 2.13 11.07
C LYS A 142 -19.74 2.47 9.87
N TRP A 143 -18.58 3.03 10.13
CA TRP A 143 -17.60 3.39 9.10
C TRP A 143 -17.12 2.16 8.29
N SER A 144 -16.95 1.00 8.96
CA SER A 144 -16.56 -0.25 8.31
C SER A 144 -17.57 -0.73 7.27
N SER A 145 -18.88 -0.58 7.54
CA SER A 145 -19.93 -0.91 6.57
C SER A 145 -19.85 0.00 5.33
N LYS A 146 -19.60 1.30 5.53
CA LYS A 146 -19.40 2.25 4.43
C LYS A 146 -18.18 1.92 3.60
N SER A 147 -17.07 1.58 4.26
CA SER A 147 -15.83 1.17 3.58
C SER A 147 -16.03 -0.10 2.75
N LEU A 148 -16.83 -1.05 3.26
CA LEU A 148 -17.19 -2.25 2.49
C LEU A 148 -18.02 -1.89 1.24
N ALA A 149 -18.95 -0.94 1.34
CA ALA A 149 -19.68 -0.46 0.17
C ALA A 149 -18.74 0.17 -0.88
N PHE A 150 -17.75 0.96 -0.45
CA PHE A 150 -16.74 1.52 -1.36
C PHE A 150 -15.94 0.44 -2.07
N HIS A 151 -15.52 -0.60 -1.33
CA HIS A 151 -14.84 -1.76 -1.90
C HIS A 151 -15.70 -2.45 -2.98
N HIS A 152 -17.00 -2.63 -2.75
CA HIS A 152 -17.90 -3.19 -3.75
C HIS A 152 -18.00 -2.30 -4.99
N TYR A 153 -18.22 -1.00 -4.83
CA TYR A 153 -18.36 -0.07 -5.95
C TYR A 153 -17.09 0.03 -6.79
N GLN A 154 -15.93 0.15 -6.14
CA GLN A 154 -14.67 0.29 -6.85
C GLN A 154 -14.30 -0.96 -7.66
N ASN A 155 -14.49 -2.16 -7.07
CA ASN A 155 -14.09 -3.41 -7.73
C ASN A 155 -15.07 -3.83 -8.81
N ILE A 156 -16.36 -3.59 -8.62
CA ILE A 156 -17.38 -3.86 -9.64
C ILE A 156 -17.44 -2.79 -10.72
N GLY A 157 -16.96 -1.57 -10.44
CA GLY A 157 -17.10 -0.43 -11.35
C GLY A 157 -18.55 0.10 -11.39
N TYR A 158 -19.33 -0.15 -10.35
CA TYR A 158 -20.72 0.26 -10.30
C TYR A 158 -20.83 1.77 -10.09
N LYS A 159 -21.24 2.49 -11.13
CA LYS A 159 -21.37 3.95 -11.11
C LYS A 159 -22.58 4.37 -10.26
N ILE A 160 -22.30 4.83 -9.05
CA ILE A 160 -23.27 5.57 -8.26
C ILE A 160 -23.09 7.07 -8.51
N LYS A 161 -24.10 7.87 -8.14
CA LYS A 161 -23.94 9.34 -8.18
C LYS A 161 -22.75 9.74 -7.32
N THR A 162 -21.67 10.20 -7.95
CA THR A 162 -20.37 10.50 -7.29
C THR A 162 -20.50 11.50 -6.14
N GLY A 163 -21.54 12.36 -6.16
CA GLY A 163 -21.83 13.27 -5.05
C GLY A 163 -22.07 12.56 -3.71
N HIS A 164 -22.62 11.35 -3.73
CA HIS A 164 -22.80 10.56 -2.50
C HIS A 164 -21.50 10.06 -1.89
N LEU A 165 -20.44 9.91 -2.68
CA LEU A 165 -19.12 9.50 -2.18
C LEU A 165 -18.28 10.71 -1.74
N LYS A 166 -18.41 11.85 -2.43
CA LYS A 166 -17.62 13.06 -2.15
C LYS A 166 -17.77 13.55 -0.72
N GLN A 167 -18.95 13.42 -0.10
CA GLN A 167 -19.18 13.81 1.29
C GLN A 167 -18.26 13.10 2.30
N PHE A 168 -17.69 11.96 1.95
CA PHE A 168 -16.81 11.19 2.84
C PHE A 168 -15.33 11.58 2.72
N LEU A 169 -14.97 12.44 1.77
CA LEU A 169 -13.61 12.96 1.62
C LEU A 169 -13.19 13.82 2.82
N ASP A 170 -14.15 14.45 3.51
CA ASP A 170 -13.92 15.26 4.70
C ASP A 170 -14.24 14.53 6.02
N SER A 171 -14.40 13.20 5.98
CA SER A 171 -14.68 12.40 7.17
C SER A 171 -13.55 12.53 8.21
N LYS A 172 -13.89 12.61 9.51
CA LYS A 172 -12.92 12.54 10.60
C LYS A 172 -12.19 11.18 10.65
N ASN A 173 -12.84 10.11 10.19
CA ASN A 173 -12.23 8.78 10.10
C ASN A 173 -11.30 8.69 8.88
N THR A 174 -10.00 8.51 9.13
CA THR A 174 -8.95 8.45 8.10
C THR A 174 -9.15 7.29 7.13
N ALA A 175 -9.50 6.10 7.63
CA ALA A 175 -9.75 4.93 6.78
C ALA A 175 -10.95 5.14 5.84
N LEU A 176 -12.00 5.81 6.33
CA LEU A 176 -13.16 6.12 5.50
C LEU A 176 -12.82 7.15 4.41
N ARG A 177 -12.02 8.19 4.74
CA ARG A 177 -11.54 9.15 3.74
C ARG A 177 -10.70 8.48 2.66
N SER A 178 -9.74 7.64 3.09
CA SER A 178 -8.87 6.88 2.20
C SER A 178 -9.67 5.99 1.24
N ASN A 179 -10.61 5.21 1.75
CA ASN A 179 -11.45 4.36 0.90
C ASN A 179 -12.36 5.19 -0.03
N ALA A 180 -12.83 6.36 0.42
CA ALA A 180 -13.66 7.23 -0.41
C ALA A 180 -12.88 7.82 -1.61
N ILE A 181 -11.64 8.29 -1.40
CA ILE A 181 -10.83 8.84 -2.49
C ILE A 181 -10.45 7.75 -3.48
N ILE A 182 -10.05 6.56 -3.02
CA ILE A 182 -9.72 5.43 -3.88
C ILE A 182 -10.94 5.01 -4.72
N ALA A 183 -12.12 4.90 -4.10
CA ALA A 183 -13.34 4.57 -4.82
C ALA A 183 -13.71 5.64 -5.87
N LEU A 184 -13.57 6.92 -5.55
CA LEU A 184 -13.84 8.02 -6.50
C LEU A 184 -12.88 7.99 -7.69
N ILE A 185 -11.59 7.73 -7.47
CA ILE A 185 -10.59 7.59 -8.53
C ILE A 185 -10.90 6.35 -9.38
N SER A 186 -11.25 5.23 -8.75
CA SER A 186 -11.63 4.00 -9.45
C SER A 186 -12.87 4.19 -10.33
N LEU A 187 -13.87 4.95 -9.89
CA LEU A 187 -15.11 5.21 -10.62
C LEU A 187 -15.04 6.40 -11.60
N SER A 188 -13.93 7.13 -11.60
CA SER A 188 -13.72 8.30 -12.48
C SER A 188 -13.47 7.87 -13.92
N ASP A 189 -14.04 8.61 -14.87
CA ASP A 189 -13.83 8.43 -16.32
C ASP A 189 -12.60 9.19 -16.81
N LYS A 190 -11.38 8.93 -16.30
CA LYS A 190 -10.09 9.46 -16.77
C LYS A 190 -9.70 10.89 -16.33
N LYS A 191 -10.57 11.68 -15.69
CA LYS A 191 -10.23 13.06 -15.29
C LYS A 191 -9.53 13.15 -13.94
N PHE A 192 -9.88 12.27 -13.01
CA PHE A 192 -9.32 12.22 -11.64
C PHE A 192 -9.38 13.55 -10.86
N ASP A 193 -10.34 14.43 -11.21
CA ASP A 193 -10.49 15.80 -10.66
C ASP A 193 -10.62 15.83 -9.13
N VAL A 194 -10.91 14.68 -8.52
CA VAL A 194 -10.97 14.54 -7.06
C VAL A 194 -9.64 14.85 -6.39
N LEU A 195 -8.52 14.69 -7.10
CA LEU A 195 -7.18 14.97 -6.59
C LEU A 195 -6.86 16.48 -6.60
N ASP A 196 -7.47 17.28 -7.49
CA ASP A 196 -7.15 18.71 -7.63
C ASP A 196 -7.30 19.49 -6.32
N ASN A 197 -8.29 19.13 -5.51
CA ASN A 197 -8.64 19.85 -4.28
C ASN A 197 -8.59 18.97 -3.02
N TYR A 198 -7.94 17.81 -3.07
CA TYR A 198 -7.84 16.93 -1.92
C TYR A 198 -6.83 17.47 -0.90
N LYS A 199 -7.31 17.75 0.32
CA LYS A 199 -6.54 18.48 1.33
C LYS A 199 -5.73 17.60 2.28
N TYR A 200 -6.08 16.32 2.36
CA TYR A 200 -5.51 15.43 3.38
C TYR A 200 -4.32 14.66 2.83
N ASN A 201 -3.38 14.34 3.69
CA ASN A 201 -2.24 13.51 3.33
C ASN A 201 -2.70 12.11 2.90
N ILE A 202 -2.09 11.58 1.84
CA ILE A 202 -2.33 10.25 1.29
C ILE A 202 -1.25 9.32 1.83
N SER A 203 -1.63 8.19 2.42
CA SER A 203 -0.68 7.20 2.92
C SER A 203 0.09 6.54 1.77
N LYS A 204 1.29 6.02 2.03
CA LYS A 204 2.06 5.28 1.01
C LYS A 204 1.31 4.09 0.43
N SER A 205 0.52 3.39 1.25
CA SER A 205 -0.33 2.29 0.78
C SER A 205 -1.42 2.77 -0.18
N ASP A 206 -2.05 3.91 0.12
CA ASP A 206 -3.10 4.47 -0.72
C ASP A 206 -2.52 5.08 -2.00
N GLU A 207 -1.34 5.72 -1.93
CA GLU A 207 -0.59 6.20 -3.08
C GLU A 207 -0.36 5.08 -4.11
N VAL A 208 0.13 3.92 -3.65
CA VAL A 208 0.34 2.75 -4.52
C VAL A 208 -0.96 2.28 -5.16
N LYS A 209 -2.07 2.21 -4.39
CA LYS A 209 -3.38 1.83 -4.93
C LYS A 209 -3.89 2.84 -5.98
N ILE A 210 -3.73 4.13 -5.71
CA ILE A 210 -4.14 5.20 -6.63
C ILE A 210 -3.37 5.10 -7.94
N LEU A 211 -2.05 4.95 -7.86
CA LEU A 211 -1.20 4.79 -9.03
C LEU A 211 -1.58 3.53 -9.84
N ASP A 212 -1.80 2.39 -9.16
CA ASP A 212 -2.23 1.14 -9.81
C ASP A 212 -3.57 1.32 -10.55
N ILE A 213 -4.56 1.97 -9.92
CA ILE A 213 -5.85 2.23 -10.58
C ILE A 213 -5.68 3.10 -11.82
N ILE A 214 -4.87 4.16 -11.74
CA ILE A 214 -4.64 5.05 -12.89
C ILE A 214 -3.94 4.29 -14.03
N TYR A 215 -2.98 3.41 -13.71
CA TYR A 215 -2.26 2.59 -14.70
C TYR A 215 -3.16 1.56 -15.38
N ARG A 216 -3.98 0.84 -14.58
CA ARG A 216 -4.90 -0.17 -15.12
C ARG A 216 -5.94 0.41 -16.07
N LYS A 217 -6.32 1.66 -15.87
CA LYS A 217 -7.27 2.34 -16.77
C LYS A 217 -6.67 2.67 -18.15
N LYS A 218 -5.42 2.28 -18.42
CA LYS A 218 -4.70 2.55 -19.69
C LYS A 218 -4.93 3.96 -20.20
N SER A 219 -5.13 4.90 -19.28
CA SER A 219 -5.34 6.32 -19.61
C SER A 219 -3.99 6.95 -19.92
N ASN A 220 -4.00 7.92 -20.83
CA ASN A 220 -2.89 8.85 -20.96
C ASN A 220 -2.72 9.60 -19.64
N ILE A 221 -1.57 10.26 -19.47
CA ILE A 221 -1.34 11.13 -18.32
C ILE A 221 -2.54 12.07 -18.11
N PRO A 222 -3.00 12.28 -16.87
CA PRO A 222 -4.11 13.18 -16.59
C PRO A 222 -3.83 14.60 -17.09
N LYS A 223 -4.77 15.21 -17.80
CA LYS A 223 -4.58 16.57 -18.39
C LYS A 223 -4.31 17.66 -17.36
N ASN A 224 -4.72 17.45 -16.12
CA ASN A 224 -4.55 18.37 -14.98
C ASN A 224 -3.27 18.10 -14.17
N ILE A 225 -2.31 17.35 -14.71
CA ILE A 225 -1.07 16.98 -14.02
C ILE A 225 -0.27 18.21 -13.55
N SER A 226 -0.25 19.28 -14.34
CA SER A 226 0.42 20.53 -14.00
C SER A 226 -0.19 21.20 -12.76
N ASN A 227 -1.50 21.08 -12.56
CA ASN A 227 -2.16 21.56 -11.33
C ASN A 227 -1.70 20.75 -10.10
N TRP A 228 -1.49 19.44 -10.29
CA TRP A 228 -1.04 18.58 -9.21
C TRP A 228 0.41 18.83 -8.81
N LEU A 229 1.29 19.17 -9.76
CA LEU A 229 2.67 19.60 -9.47
C LEU A 229 2.72 20.87 -8.62
N ASN A 230 1.73 21.75 -8.77
CA ASN A 230 1.61 23.01 -8.04
C ASN A 230 0.69 22.89 -6.80
N SER A 231 0.29 21.68 -6.42
CA SER A 231 -0.60 21.44 -5.27
C SER A 231 0.10 21.81 -3.95
N LYS A 232 -0.66 22.35 -3.01
CA LYS A 232 -0.22 22.51 -1.61
C LYS A 232 -0.12 21.17 -0.85
N ASN A 233 -0.63 20.09 -1.42
CA ASN A 233 -0.59 18.77 -0.82
C ASN A 233 0.57 17.95 -1.40
N ASP A 234 1.63 17.79 -0.62
CA ASP A 234 2.83 17.06 -1.02
C ASP A 234 2.56 15.65 -1.54
N SER A 235 1.54 14.96 -1.00
CA SER A 235 1.19 13.62 -1.49
C SER A 235 0.69 13.64 -2.94
N ILE A 236 -0.01 14.70 -3.33
CA ILE A 236 -0.49 14.88 -4.71
C ILE A 236 0.65 15.23 -5.64
N VAL A 237 1.58 16.09 -5.18
CA VAL A 237 2.81 16.42 -5.91
C VAL A 237 3.62 15.14 -6.20
N ILE A 238 3.82 14.29 -5.19
CA ILE A 238 4.52 13.01 -5.34
C ILE A 238 3.81 12.09 -6.34
N ILE A 239 2.49 11.97 -6.28
CA ILE A 239 1.70 11.20 -7.25
C ILE A 239 1.89 11.75 -8.67
N ALA A 240 1.86 13.08 -8.84
CA ALA A 240 2.07 13.73 -10.14
C ALA A 240 3.44 13.39 -10.74
N ILE A 241 4.50 13.55 -9.94
CA ILE A 241 5.87 13.23 -10.37
C ILE A 241 6.00 11.76 -10.80
N LYS A 242 5.44 10.83 -10.00
CA LYS A 242 5.47 9.40 -10.33
C LYS A 242 4.71 9.05 -11.61
N LEU A 243 3.60 9.73 -11.87
CA LEU A 243 2.85 9.56 -13.12
C LEU A 243 3.65 10.07 -14.31
N ILE A 244 4.28 11.24 -14.21
CA ILE A 244 5.16 11.79 -15.26
C ILE A 244 6.29 10.81 -15.59
N VAL A 245 6.94 10.26 -14.58
CA VAL A 245 8.00 9.26 -14.76
C VAL A 245 7.46 8.00 -15.44
N ARG A 246 6.34 7.49 -14.98
CA ARG A 246 5.75 6.24 -15.50
C ARG A 246 5.30 6.37 -16.95
N PHE A 247 4.71 7.50 -17.31
CA PHE A 247 4.26 7.78 -18.68
C PHE A 247 5.37 8.35 -19.57
N ARG A 248 6.59 8.52 -19.04
CA ARG A 248 7.74 9.08 -19.76
C ARG A 248 7.48 10.47 -20.36
N GLN A 249 6.69 11.29 -19.70
CA GLN A 249 6.29 12.61 -20.16
C GLN A 249 7.26 13.70 -19.63
N LYS A 250 8.49 13.69 -20.14
CA LYS A 250 9.57 14.60 -19.74
C LYS A 250 9.16 16.08 -19.86
N HIS A 251 8.40 16.43 -20.89
CA HIS A 251 7.99 17.81 -21.16
C HIS A 251 6.99 18.38 -20.13
N ASP A 252 6.31 17.51 -19.36
CA ASP A 252 5.41 17.95 -18.30
C ASP A 252 6.14 18.35 -17.01
N LEU A 253 7.46 18.17 -16.94
CA LEU A 253 8.32 18.55 -15.81
C LEU A 253 9.41 19.53 -16.28
N SER A 254 9.09 20.84 -16.31
CA SER A 254 10.04 21.86 -16.73
C SER A 254 11.18 22.08 -15.74
N LEU A 255 12.31 22.65 -16.20
CA LEU A 255 13.44 22.99 -15.32
C LEU A 255 13.06 23.98 -14.21
N GLU A 256 12.14 24.90 -14.50
CA GLU A 256 11.61 25.84 -13.50
C GLU A 256 10.83 25.12 -12.41
N GLN A 257 9.96 24.17 -12.80
CA GLN A 257 9.23 23.32 -11.86
C GLN A 257 10.18 22.46 -11.01
N ILE A 258 11.20 21.85 -11.63
CA ILE A 258 12.25 21.10 -10.93
C ILE A 258 12.90 22.00 -9.88
N SER A 259 13.35 23.20 -10.26
CA SER A 259 13.99 24.14 -9.34
C SER A 259 13.08 24.53 -8.17
N THR A 260 11.80 24.72 -8.43
CA THR A 260 10.78 25.05 -7.41
C THR A 260 10.55 23.86 -6.47
N LEU A 261 10.36 22.67 -7.00
CA LEU A 261 10.08 21.44 -6.22
C LEU A 261 11.29 21.00 -5.38
N LEU A 262 12.52 21.22 -5.85
CA LEU A 262 13.73 20.96 -5.08
C LEU A 262 13.90 21.93 -3.90
N LYS A 263 13.18 23.06 -3.85
CA LYS A 263 13.11 23.96 -2.69
C LYS A 263 12.00 23.61 -1.70
N SER A 264 11.21 22.54 -1.97
CA SER A 264 10.15 22.10 -1.05
C SER A 264 10.72 21.80 0.34
N GLU A 265 10.02 22.18 1.39
CA GLU A 265 10.35 21.84 2.78
C GLU A 265 10.30 20.33 3.02
N ASN A 266 9.43 19.63 2.28
CA ASN A 266 9.26 18.18 2.38
C ASN A 266 10.38 17.43 1.65
N SER A 267 11.26 16.78 2.41
CA SER A 267 12.36 15.97 1.86
C SER A 267 11.89 14.82 0.95
N ALA A 268 10.68 14.31 1.14
CA ALA A 268 10.13 13.26 0.28
C ALA A 268 9.77 13.78 -1.12
N VAL A 269 9.27 15.03 -1.24
CA VAL A 269 9.05 15.71 -2.53
C VAL A 269 10.38 15.89 -3.24
N ARG A 270 11.39 16.46 -2.56
CA ARG A 270 12.72 16.65 -3.13
C ARG A 270 13.32 15.33 -3.62
N LYS A 271 13.22 14.27 -2.81
CA LYS A 271 13.66 12.93 -3.21
C LYS A 271 12.98 12.44 -4.48
N GLU A 272 11.68 12.60 -4.59
CA GLU A 272 10.92 12.12 -5.75
C GLU A 272 11.31 12.87 -7.04
N VAL A 273 11.58 14.18 -6.92
CA VAL A 273 12.12 14.97 -8.04
C VAL A 273 13.48 14.47 -8.50
N LEU A 274 14.39 14.18 -7.56
CA LEU A 274 15.71 13.61 -7.87
C LEU A 274 15.58 12.26 -8.59
N LEU A 275 14.67 11.41 -8.15
CA LEU A 275 14.36 10.15 -8.83
C LEU A 275 13.80 10.38 -10.24
N ALA A 276 12.91 11.37 -10.41
CA ALA A 276 12.33 11.70 -11.71
C ALA A 276 13.38 12.18 -12.70
N ILE A 277 14.28 13.07 -12.29
CA ILE A 277 15.39 13.55 -13.12
C ILE A 277 16.23 12.37 -13.61
N ARG A 278 16.53 11.43 -12.73
CA ARG A 278 17.32 10.23 -13.05
C ARG A 278 16.59 9.30 -14.02
N GLU A 279 15.34 8.97 -13.74
CA GLU A 279 14.55 8.01 -14.55
C GLU A 279 14.19 8.57 -15.93
N LEU A 280 14.02 9.89 -16.05
CA LEU A 280 13.73 10.58 -17.31
C LEU A 280 15.01 11.02 -18.06
N VAL A 281 16.18 10.82 -17.45
CA VAL A 281 17.51 11.17 -18.01
C VAL A 281 17.53 12.65 -18.44
N MET A 282 17.30 13.57 -17.48
CA MET A 282 17.19 14.99 -17.76
C MET A 282 18.56 15.68 -17.65
N PHE A 283 19.39 15.58 -18.68
CA PHE A 283 20.75 16.16 -18.70
C PHE A 283 20.75 17.66 -18.42
N GLU A 284 19.70 18.37 -18.85
CA GLU A 284 19.54 19.83 -18.70
C GLU A 284 19.40 20.26 -17.21
N ALA A 285 19.12 19.32 -16.31
CA ALA A 285 18.97 19.57 -14.88
C ALA A 285 20.30 19.53 -14.12
N ASN A 286 21.46 19.28 -14.77
CA ASN A 286 22.75 19.11 -14.10
C ASN A 286 23.12 20.29 -13.20
N ASP A 287 23.03 21.52 -13.70
CA ASP A 287 23.38 22.72 -12.93
C ASP A 287 22.47 22.94 -11.73
N ILE A 288 21.18 22.65 -11.91
CA ILE A 288 20.18 22.73 -10.84
C ILE A 288 20.51 21.72 -9.74
N LEU A 289 20.91 20.50 -10.11
CA LEU A 289 21.32 19.46 -9.16
C LEU A 289 22.56 19.85 -8.36
N MET A 290 23.57 20.43 -9.03
CA MET A 290 24.78 20.90 -8.38
C MET A 290 24.53 22.06 -7.41
N ALA A 291 23.64 22.99 -7.80
CA ALA A 291 23.19 24.06 -6.91
C ALA A 291 22.42 23.50 -5.71
N HIS A 292 21.53 22.53 -5.94
CA HIS A 292 20.76 21.89 -4.89
C HIS A 292 21.61 21.08 -3.93
N PHE A 293 22.62 20.35 -4.40
CA PHE A 293 23.54 19.59 -3.57
C PHE A 293 24.20 20.43 -2.46
N LYS A 294 24.55 21.70 -2.76
CA LYS A 294 25.16 22.61 -1.81
C LYS A 294 24.25 23.03 -0.66
N VAL A 295 22.93 23.06 -0.89
CA VAL A 295 21.93 23.54 0.07
C VAL A 295 21.11 22.40 0.72
N GLU A 296 21.15 21.21 0.18
CA GLU A 296 20.42 20.06 0.72
C GLU A 296 21.02 19.65 2.07
N THR A 297 20.17 19.47 3.07
CA THR A 297 20.55 19.08 4.43
C THR A 297 20.29 17.61 4.72
N ASN A 298 19.39 16.98 3.99
CA ASN A 298 19.06 15.57 4.19
C ASN A 298 20.11 14.69 3.50
N LEU A 299 20.85 13.90 4.28
CA LEU A 299 21.90 13.02 3.77
C LEU A 299 21.42 12.08 2.67
N ARG A 300 20.25 11.45 2.85
CA ARG A 300 19.68 10.52 1.85
C ARG A 300 19.38 11.23 0.51
N ASN A 301 18.99 12.48 0.56
CA ASN A 301 18.80 13.28 -0.63
C ASN A 301 20.13 13.70 -1.26
N LYS A 302 21.15 14.08 -0.47
CA LYS A 302 22.52 14.30 -0.98
C LYS A 302 23.04 13.08 -1.75
N ILE A 303 22.92 11.89 -1.15
CA ILE A 303 23.26 10.62 -1.80
C ILE A 303 22.43 10.43 -3.08
N SER A 304 21.12 10.76 -3.05
CA SER A 304 20.27 10.67 -4.23
C SER A 304 20.69 11.62 -5.35
N VAL A 305 21.21 12.83 -5.03
CA VAL A 305 21.80 13.73 -6.03
C VAL A 305 22.99 13.08 -6.72
N ILE A 306 23.94 12.51 -5.95
CA ILE A 306 25.11 11.83 -6.55
C ILE A 306 24.66 10.63 -7.40
N LYS A 307 23.70 9.82 -6.93
CA LYS A 307 23.12 8.74 -7.73
C LYS A 307 22.44 9.22 -9.01
N THR A 308 21.89 10.42 -9.01
CA THR A 308 21.33 11.03 -10.21
C THR A 308 22.42 11.51 -11.15
N LEU A 309 23.48 12.13 -10.61
CA LEU A 309 24.67 12.51 -11.38
C LEU A 309 25.39 11.30 -12.00
N ASN A 310 25.34 10.12 -11.41
CA ASN A 310 25.82 8.86 -12.03
C ASN A 310 25.15 8.53 -13.37
N VAL A 311 24.00 9.15 -13.66
CA VAL A 311 23.25 8.94 -14.92
C VAL A 311 23.36 10.13 -15.86
N ILE A 312 23.33 11.36 -15.32
CA ILE A 312 23.28 12.59 -16.13
C ILE A 312 24.47 13.52 -15.92
N GLY A 313 25.39 13.19 -15.00
CA GLY A 313 26.54 14.02 -14.67
C GLY A 313 27.58 14.09 -15.80
N THR A 314 28.39 15.13 -15.75
CA THR A 314 29.47 15.40 -16.67
C THR A 314 30.82 15.40 -15.96
N THR A 315 31.92 15.43 -16.72
CA THR A 315 33.27 15.56 -16.18
C THR A 315 33.48 16.85 -15.36
N GLU A 316 32.69 17.89 -15.63
CA GLU A 316 32.74 19.17 -14.87
C GLU A 316 32.34 18.96 -13.40
N ASN A 317 31.44 18.02 -13.12
CA ASN A 317 31.05 17.70 -11.74
C ASN A 317 32.18 17.05 -10.93
N ILE A 318 33.12 16.37 -11.60
CA ILE A 318 34.22 15.63 -10.97
C ILE A 318 35.13 16.59 -10.18
N SER A 319 35.46 17.74 -10.77
CA SER A 319 36.37 18.71 -10.13
C SER A 319 35.81 19.23 -8.79
N PHE A 320 34.51 19.50 -8.74
CA PHE A 320 33.84 19.93 -7.51
C PHE A 320 33.76 18.78 -6.48
N LEU A 321 33.32 17.61 -6.88
CA LEU A 321 33.14 16.49 -5.95
C LEU A 321 34.47 15.91 -5.44
N SER A 322 35.51 15.89 -6.26
CA SER A 322 36.84 15.47 -5.84
C SER A 322 37.45 16.43 -4.84
N ARG A 323 37.24 17.75 -5.01
CA ARG A 323 37.66 18.76 -4.05
C ARG A 323 36.90 18.58 -2.73
N LEU A 324 35.59 18.34 -2.76
CA LEU A 324 34.77 18.08 -1.57
C LEU A 324 35.31 16.91 -0.76
N LEU A 325 35.72 15.81 -1.41
CA LEU A 325 36.31 14.64 -0.75
C LEU A 325 37.65 14.94 -0.05
N LYS A 326 38.39 15.96 -0.54
CA LYS A 326 39.70 16.32 0.02
C LYS A 326 39.60 17.34 1.16
N GLU A 327 38.64 18.26 1.06
CA GLU A 327 38.51 19.41 1.95
C GLU A 327 37.61 19.13 3.17
N GLU A 328 36.58 18.30 3.02
CA GLU A 328 35.61 17.99 4.08
C GLU A 328 35.91 16.63 4.74
N GLU A 329 36.66 16.66 5.83
CA GLU A 329 37.00 15.45 6.62
C GLU A 329 35.76 14.76 7.22
N ASN A 330 34.73 15.52 7.58
CA ASN A 330 33.53 15.05 8.29
C ASN A 330 32.38 14.62 7.39
N LEU A 331 32.63 14.32 6.11
CA LEU A 331 31.59 13.76 5.24
C LEU A 331 31.19 12.35 5.70
N GLU A 332 29.90 12.07 5.69
CA GLU A 332 29.36 10.73 5.97
C GLU A 332 29.90 9.68 4.99
N LEU A 333 30.19 8.49 5.52
CA LEU A 333 30.84 7.39 4.79
C LEU A 333 30.09 7.03 3.51
N ASP A 334 28.76 6.90 3.59
CA ASP A 334 27.91 6.55 2.46
C ASP A 334 27.97 7.60 1.34
N LEU A 335 28.06 8.88 1.71
CA LEU A 335 28.18 9.96 0.73
C LEU A 335 29.55 9.96 0.06
N LYS A 336 30.63 9.77 0.84
CA LYS A 336 31.99 9.62 0.31
C LYS A 336 32.05 8.49 -0.71
N LEU A 337 31.51 7.32 -0.37
CA LEU A 337 31.50 6.15 -1.24
C LEU A 337 30.75 6.42 -2.57
N GLU A 338 29.59 7.06 -2.50
CA GLU A 338 28.83 7.39 -3.72
C GLU A 338 29.56 8.41 -4.60
N ILE A 339 30.28 9.37 -4.02
CA ILE A 339 31.11 10.31 -4.78
C ILE A 339 32.29 9.57 -5.46
N VAL A 340 32.96 8.68 -4.74
CA VAL A 340 34.06 7.86 -5.31
C VAL A 340 33.54 7.00 -6.47
N ASN A 341 32.39 6.37 -6.32
CA ASN A 341 31.74 5.59 -7.37
C ASN A 341 31.38 6.46 -8.60
N PHE A 342 30.89 7.69 -8.36
CA PHE A 342 30.62 8.64 -9.45
C PHE A 342 31.87 8.98 -10.23
N ILE A 343 32.98 9.32 -9.56
CA ILE A 343 34.24 9.69 -10.20
C ILE A 343 34.77 8.51 -11.02
N ASN A 344 34.78 7.28 -10.45
CA ASN A 344 35.25 6.08 -11.13
C ASN A 344 34.45 5.79 -12.40
N LYS A 345 33.13 5.95 -12.34
CA LYS A 345 32.22 5.66 -13.46
C LYS A 345 32.30 6.72 -14.56
N THR A 346 32.52 7.98 -14.21
CA THR A 346 32.44 9.11 -15.15
C THR A 346 33.76 9.32 -15.89
N ASP A 347 34.91 9.19 -15.20
CA ASP A 347 36.24 9.36 -15.81
C ASP A 347 37.27 8.45 -15.14
N VAL A 348 37.54 7.33 -15.76
CA VAL A 348 38.51 6.31 -15.28
C VAL A 348 39.92 6.86 -15.24
N SER A 349 40.30 7.74 -16.19
CA SER A 349 41.61 8.34 -16.26
C SER A 349 41.84 9.30 -15.09
N PHE A 350 40.90 10.18 -14.83
CA PHE A 350 40.91 11.05 -13.66
C PHE A 350 40.93 10.25 -12.37
N PHE A 351 40.11 9.19 -12.27
CA PHE A 351 40.05 8.34 -11.10
C PHE A 351 41.38 7.65 -10.77
N ASN A 352 42.11 7.14 -11.78
CA ASN A 352 43.43 6.57 -11.58
C ASN A 352 44.44 7.62 -11.08
N ASN A 353 44.45 8.80 -11.64
CA ASN A 353 45.29 9.90 -11.16
C ASN A 353 44.92 10.35 -9.75
N PHE A 354 43.64 10.39 -9.44
CA PHE A 354 43.12 10.69 -8.11
C PHE A 354 43.55 9.65 -7.09
N LYS A 355 43.55 8.37 -7.43
CA LYS A 355 44.02 7.26 -6.64
C LYS A 355 45.50 7.45 -6.25
N PHE A 356 46.39 7.72 -7.20
CA PHE A 356 47.80 7.93 -6.95
C PHE A 356 48.06 9.14 -6.05
N SER A 357 47.29 10.22 -6.18
CA SER A 357 47.43 11.43 -5.37
C SER A 357 46.95 11.26 -3.91
N THR A 358 46.22 10.20 -3.59
CA THR A 358 45.63 9.94 -2.28
C THR A 358 46.35 8.82 -1.51
N GLU A 359 47.23 8.05 -2.17
CA GLU A 359 47.89 6.88 -1.55
C GLU A 359 48.71 7.19 -0.29
N GLU A 360 49.15 8.45 -0.09
CA GLU A 360 50.02 8.79 1.04
C GLU A 360 49.32 9.27 2.31
N LYS A 361 48.00 9.65 2.30
CA LYS A 361 47.40 10.42 3.41
C LYS A 361 46.09 9.93 4.00
N ASN A 362 45.30 9.08 3.33
CA ASN A 362 43.96 8.72 3.85
C ASN A 362 43.60 7.25 3.64
N THR A 363 43.77 6.43 4.67
CA THR A 363 43.51 4.99 4.65
C THR A 363 42.01 4.65 4.43
N GLU A 364 41.10 5.54 4.84
CA GLU A 364 39.66 5.37 4.65
C GLU A 364 39.28 5.53 3.17
N LEU A 365 39.76 6.59 2.53
CA LEU A 365 39.53 6.84 1.12
C LEU A 365 40.13 5.76 0.23
N GLN A 366 41.31 5.22 0.60
CA GLN A 366 41.94 4.08 -0.07
C GLN A 366 41.02 2.82 -0.04
N LYS A 367 40.40 2.53 1.10
CA LYS A 367 39.45 1.42 1.23
C LYS A 367 38.22 1.62 0.34
N MET A 368 37.69 2.84 0.24
CA MET A 368 36.57 3.17 -0.64
C MET A 368 36.93 3.05 -2.12
N ILE A 369 38.14 3.49 -2.50
CA ILE A 369 38.64 3.32 -3.87
C ILE A 369 38.80 1.84 -4.22
N ALA A 370 39.34 1.03 -3.29
CA ALA A 370 39.42 -0.41 -3.48
C ALA A 370 38.04 -1.08 -3.60
N HIS A 371 37.09 -0.64 -2.80
CA HIS A 371 35.69 -1.10 -2.86
C HIS A 371 35.03 -0.76 -4.21
N SER A 372 35.18 0.48 -4.67
CA SER A 372 34.64 0.94 -5.96
C SER A 372 35.22 0.20 -7.17
N ASN A 373 36.42 -0.40 -7.05
CA ASN A 373 37.06 -1.19 -8.09
C ASN A 373 36.71 -2.70 -8.01
N CYS A 374 35.95 -3.12 -7.00
CA CYS A 374 35.62 -4.53 -6.84
C CYS A 374 34.56 -4.97 -7.88
N PRO A 375 34.87 -5.88 -8.82
CA PRO A 375 33.95 -6.27 -9.88
C PRO A 375 32.72 -7.08 -9.38
N TYR A 376 32.76 -7.52 -8.13
CA TYR A 376 31.67 -8.30 -7.50
C TYR A 376 30.63 -7.42 -6.76
N LEU A 377 30.87 -6.12 -6.66
CA LEU A 377 30.05 -5.20 -5.87
C LEU A 377 29.37 -4.10 -6.72
N ASN A 378 29.64 -4.06 -8.03
CA ASN A 378 29.11 -3.11 -9.01
C ASN A 378 28.16 -3.76 -10.00
#